data_e2d1549a881090b799cfb9f5d12d3ab3
#
_entry.id   e2d1549a881090b799cfb9f5d12d3ab3
#
_cell.length_a   1.000
_cell.length_b   1.000
_cell.length_c   1.000
_cell.angle_alpha   90.00
_cell.angle_beta   90.00
_cell.angle_gamma   90.00
#
_symmetry.space_group_name_H-M   'P 1'
#
loop_
_entity.id
_entity.type
_entity.pdbx_description
1 polymer ?
#
loop_
_entity_poly.entity_id
_entity_poly.type
_entity_poly.pdbx_seq_one_letter_code
_entity_poly.pdbx_strand_id
1 'polypeptide(L)'
;MSALLITHNLTYRIDDRTLWEGLNLTFSPGDMVALTGESGCGKTTLLNVLGLLEEPSSGTITYDGQTIASRKGRRLMHRNVMGFMFQNYALVEQWTVNRNLILALRSVGIPSADSSRLIRRALRAVNLTGYGNRPIYTLSGGEQQRVAIARLLIRQSLRVILADEPTAALDADNRAMVMRHLRDFADNGAIVIYTTHNEETAALADRIIAL
;
A
#
# COMPACT_ATOMS: atom_id res chain seq x y z
N MET A 1 -18.63 -6.92 -10.83
CA MET A 1 -17.44 -7.08 -11.70
C MET A 1 -16.21 -7.08 -10.81
N SER A 2 -15.27 -7.96 -11.03
CA SER A 2 -14.00 -7.99 -10.28
C SER A 2 -13.13 -6.81 -10.71
N ALA A 3 -12.51 -6.11 -9.76
CA ALA A 3 -11.62 -5.01 -10.04
C ALA A 3 -10.39 -5.51 -10.82
N LEU A 4 -9.98 -4.77 -11.81
CA LEU A 4 -8.80 -5.05 -12.62
C LEU A 4 -8.03 -3.76 -12.81
N LEU A 5 -6.73 -3.78 -12.55
CA LEU A 5 -5.82 -2.66 -12.76
C LEU A 5 -4.95 -2.96 -13.99
N ILE A 6 -5.02 -2.11 -15.02
CA ILE A 6 -4.27 -2.31 -16.26
C ILE A 6 -3.51 -1.03 -16.61
N THR A 7 -2.29 -1.18 -17.10
CA THR A 7 -1.50 -0.10 -17.70
C THR A 7 -1.38 -0.30 -19.20
N HIS A 8 -1.40 0.81 -19.95
CA HIS A 8 -1.25 0.80 -21.39
C HIS A 8 -0.11 1.73 -21.81
N ASN A 9 0.97 1.18 -22.35
CA ASN A 9 2.16 1.87 -22.83
C ASN A 9 2.70 2.92 -21.83
N LEU A 10 2.74 2.53 -20.54
CA LEU A 10 3.09 3.43 -19.48
C LEU A 10 4.58 3.79 -19.55
N THR A 11 4.90 5.06 -19.59
CA THR A 11 6.28 5.58 -19.65
C THR A 11 6.48 6.64 -18.56
N TYR A 12 7.64 6.61 -17.93
CA TYR A 12 8.02 7.64 -16.96
C TYR A 12 9.44 8.14 -17.20
N ARG A 13 9.57 9.45 -17.29
CA ARG A 13 10.83 10.17 -17.50
C ARG A 13 11.01 11.22 -16.43
N ILE A 14 12.25 11.36 -15.95
CA ILE A 14 12.68 12.45 -15.07
C ILE A 14 13.81 13.15 -15.79
N ASP A 15 13.61 14.40 -16.17
CA ASP A 15 14.53 15.16 -17.00
C ASP A 15 14.91 14.37 -18.26
N ASP A 16 16.19 14.11 -18.49
CA ASP A 16 16.69 13.34 -19.64
C ASP A 16 16.75 11.82 -19.40
N ARG A 17 16.37 11.35 -18.20
CA ARG A 17 16.43 9.93 -17.86
C ARG A 17 15.06 9.27 -17.98
N THR A 18 14.98 8.20 -18.80
CA THR A 18 13.81 7.31 -18.82
C THR A 18 14.00 6.24 -17.75
N LEU A 19 13.06 6.14 -16.79
CA LEU A 19 13.06 5.09 -15.79
C LEU A 19 12.51 3.78 -16.38
N TRP A 20 11.40 3.88 -17.08
CA TRP A 20 10.79 2.75 -17.81
C TRP A 20 9.92 3.29 -18.94
N GLU A 21 9.74 2.49 -20.01
CA GLU A 21 9.03 2.87 -21.23
C GLU A 21 8.15 1.73 -21.71
N GLY A 22 6.93 2.10 -22.14
CA GLY A 22 6.00 1.17 -22.79
C GLY A 22 5.47 0.04 -21.91
N LEU A 23 5.42 0.19 -20.57
CA LEU A 23 4.95 -0.85 -19.68
C LEU A 23 3.47 -1.15 -19.88
N ASN A 24 3.20 -2.42 -20.18
CA ASN A 24 1.86 -2.97 -20.28
C ASN A 24 1.69 -4.05 -19.22
N LEU A 25 1.05 -3.70 -18.12
CA LEU A 25 0.88 -4.56 -16.95
C LEU A 25 -0.61 -4.79 -16.70
N THR A 26 -0.94 -5.99 -16.24
CA THR A 26 -2.29 -6.36 -15.85
C THR A 26 -2.26 -6.99 -14.47
N PHE A 27 -3.13 -6.51 -13.57
CA PHE A 27 -3.27 -7.04 -12.23
C PHE A 27 -4.73 -7.42 -12.00
N SER A 28 -4.93 -8.64 -11.52
CA SER A 28 -6.23 -9.25 -11.26
C SER A 28 -6.53 -9.31 -9.76
N PRO A 29 -7.81 -9.33 -9.35
CA PRO A 29 -8.18 -9.57 -7.96
C PRO A 29 -7.56 -10.87 -7.44
N GLY A 30 -6.92 -10.78 -6.27
CA GLY A 30 -6.20 -11.87 -5.66
C GLY A 30 -4.70 -11.92 -5.98
N ASP A 31 -4.24 -11.13 -6.96
CA ASP A 31 -2.81 -11.07 -7.28
C ASP A 31 -1.99 -10.46 -6.13
N MET A 32 -0.91 -11.11 -5.76
CA MET A 32 0.15 -10.59 -4.92
C MET A 32 1.43 -10.50 -5.74
N VAL A 33 1.85 -9.27 -6.08
CA VAL A 33 2.92 -9.01 -7.06
C VAL A 33 4.09 -8.28 -6.42
N ALA A 34 5.30 -8.80 -6.59
CA ALA A 34 6.54 -8.14 -6.17
C ALA A 34 7.15 -7.36 -7.34
N LEU A 35 7.50 -6.09 -7.09
CA LEU A 35 8.34 -5.29 -7.98
C LEU A 35 9.80 -5.38 -7.47
N THR A 36 10.70 -5.88 -8.30
CA THR A 36 12.11 -6.03 -8.00
C THR A 36 12.97 -5.22 -8.98
N GLY A 37 14.25 -5.10 -8.69
CA GLY A 37 15.21 -4.38 -9.53
C GLY A 37 16.20 -3.58 -8.69
N GLU A 38 17.19 -2.97 -9.32
CA GLU A 38 18.23 -2.19 -8.67
C GLU A 38 17.67 -0.95 -7.96
N SER A 39 18.45 -0.39 -7.03
CA SER A 39 18.10 0.89 -6.41
C SER A 39 18.04 1.99 -7.47
N GLY A 40 16.97 2.79 -7.45
CA GLY A 40 16.78 3.87 -8.40
C GLY A 40 16.24 3.46 -9.79
N CYS A 41 15.86 2.20 -10.02
CA CYS A 41 15.22 1.78 -11.29
C CYS A 41 13.76 2.23 -11.43
N GLY A 42 13.17 2.88 -10.41
CA GLY A 42 11.83 3.46 -10.49
C GLY A 42 10.70 2.62 -9.87
N LYS A 43 10.99 1.66 -8.97
CA LYS A 43 9.97 0.84 -8.28
C LYS A 43 8.96 1.68 -7.50
N THR A 44 9.45 2.57 -6.63
CA THR A 44 8.61 3.51 -5.87
C THR A 44 7.81 4.41 -6.78
N THR A 45 8.43 4.91 -7.85
CA THR A 45 7.75 5.73 -8.87
C THR A 45 6.64 4.94 -9.54
N LEU A 46 6.87 3.67 -9.92
CA LEU A 46 5.83 2.84 -10.50
C LEU A 46 4.68 2.61 -9.52
N LEU A 47 4.97 2.33 -8.23
CA LEU A 47 3.93 2.24 -7.21
C LEU A 47 3.12 3.54 -7.09
N ASN A 48 3.78 4.70 -7.09
CA ASN A 48 3.11 5.99 -7.00
C ASN A 48 2.22 6.25 -8.22
N VAL A 49 2.68 5.91 -9.41
CA VAL A 49 1.93 6.05 -10.65
C VAL A 49 0.74 5.09 -10.69
N LEU A 50 0.92 3.81 -10.33
CA LEU A 50 -0.18 2.85 -10.18
C LEU A 50 -1.18 3.29 -9.10
N GLY A 51 -0.69 3.93 -8.05
CA GLY A 51 -1.46 4.52 -6.96
C GLY A 51 -2.13 5.85 -7.30
N LEU A 52 -1.96 6.38 -8.52
CA LEU A 52 -2.50 7.68 -8.93
C LEU A 52 -2.00 8.86 -8.07
N LEU A 53 -0.84 8.72 -7.42
CA LEU A 53 -0.16 9.76 -6.65
C LEU A 53 0.71 10.61 -7.56
N GLU A 54 1.26 10.02 -8.63
CA GLU A 54 2.04 10.67 -9.66
C GLU A 54 1.41 10.42 -11.04
N GLU A 55 1.62 11.34 -11.97
CA GLU A 55 1.17 11.19 -13.36
C GLU A 55 2.31 10.59 -14.19
N PRO A 56 2.04 9.61 -15.05
CA PRO A 56 3.06 9.12 -15.98
C PRO A 56 3.38 10.18 -17.04
N SER A 57 4.57 10.11 -17.64
CA SER A 57 4.95 10.98 -18.75
C SER A 57 4.11 10.69 -20.01
N SER A 58 3.72 9.42 -20.21
CA SER A 58 2.77 9.00 -21.23
C SER A 58 2.15 7.65 -20.88
N GLY A 59 1.13 7.25 -21.64
CA GLY A 59 0.35 6.04 -21.38
C GLY A 59 -0.84 6.31 -20.47
N THR A 60 -1.58 5.26 -20.13
CA THR A 60 -2.80 5.37 -19.32
C THR A 60 -2.92 4.22 -18.33
N ILE A 61 -3.67 4.47 -17.25
CA ILE A 61 -4.03 3.47 -16.24
C ILE A 61 -5.54 3.36 -16.22
N THR A 62 -6.05 2.13 -16.31
CA THR A 62 -7.47 1.85 -16.14
C THR A 62 -7.68 1.02 -14.88
N TYR A 63 -8.74 1.32 -14.17
CA TYR A 63 -9.23 0.55 -13.04
C TYR A 63 -10.67 0.13 -13.34
N ASP A 64 -10.94 -1.18 -13.35
CA ASP A 64 -12.24 -1.76 -13.71
C ASP A 64 -12.76 -1.24 -15.07
N GLY A 65 -11.85 -1.17 -16.06
CA GLY A 65 -12.13 -0.67 -17.41
C GLY A 65 -12.30 0.84 -17.55
N GLN A 66 -12.13 1.61 -16.47
CA GLN A 66 -12.27 3.07 -16.49
C GLN A 66 -10.93 3.77 -16.28
N THR A 67 -10.62 4.75 -17.14
CA THR A 67 -9.46 5.63 -16.96
C THR A 67 -9.76 6.68 -15.90
N ILE A 68 -8.91 6.75 -14.86
CA ILE A 68 -9.08 7.68 -13.74
C ILE A 68 -8.24 8.95 -14.01
N ALA A 69 -8.75 9.83 -14.85
CA ALA A 69 -8.03 11.06 -15.23
C ALA A 69 -8.35 12.25 -14.28
N SER A 70 -9.56 12.33 -13.74
CA SER A 70 -9.97 13.51 -12.96
C SER A 70 -9.43 13.50 -11.53
N ARG A 71 -9.11 14.70 -10.98
CA ARG A 71 -8.75 14.87 -9.58
C ARG A 71 -9.81 14.32 -8.61
N LYS A 72 -11.09 14.45 -8.95
CA LYS A 72 -12.20 13.91 -8.16
C LYS A 72 -12.18 12.37 -8.18
N GLY A 73 -11.94 11.77 -9.34
CA GLY A 73 -11.82 10.31 -9.50
C GLY A 73 -10.66 9.75 -8.68
N ARG A 74 -9.46 10.33 -8.80
CA ARG A 74 -8.27 9.94 -8.00
C ARG A 74 -8.57 10.00 -6.49
N ARG A 75 -9.20 11.06 -6.04
CA ARG A 75 -9.59 11.22 -4.63
C ARG A 75 -10.58 10.16 -4.14
N LEU A 76 -11.53 9.73 -4.98
CA LEU A 76 -12.44 8.63 -4.68
C LEU A 76 -11.72 7.29 -4.62
N MET A 77 -10.77 7.04 -5.53
CA MET A 77 -9.93 5.84 -5.50
C MET A 77 -9.12 5.75 -4.20
N HIS A 78 -8.41 6.81 -3.82
CA HIS A 78 -7.65 6.86 -2.57
C HIS A 78 -8.53 6.70 -1.34
N ARG A 79 -9.73 7.28 -1.37
CA ARG A 79 -10.66 7.21 -0.26
C ARG A 79 -11.26 5.82 -0.08
N ASN A 80 -11.67 5.15 -1.16
CA ASN A 80 -12.56 3.99 -1.07
C ASN A 80 -11.91 2.67 -1.50
N VAL A 81 -10.85 2.72 -2.31
CA VAL A 81 -10.35 1.56 -3.05
C VAL A 81 -8.90 1.25 -2.72
N MET A 82 -8.04 2.27 -2.65
CA MET A 82 -6.60 2.09 -2.53
C MET A 82 -6.09 2.25 -1.10
N GLY A 83 -5.18 1.38 -0.69
CA GLY A 83 -4.41 1.45 0.54
C GLY A 83 -2.92 1.59 0.23
N PHE A 84 -2.23 2.40 1.05
CA PHE A 84 -0.81 2.66 0.87
C PHE A 84 -0.02 2.33 2.12
N MET A 85 1.11 1.70 1.92
CA MET A 85 2.15 1.51 2.92
C MET A 85 3.44 2.10 2.36
N PHE A 86 3.80 3.29 2.83
CA PHE A 86 4.99 4.02 2.40
C PHE A 86 6.23 3.59 3.20
N GLN A 87 7.40 3.70 2.61
CA GLN A 87 8.67 3.42 3.26
C GLN A 87 8.88 4.23 4.55
N ASN A 88 8.42 5.48 4.58
CA ASN A 88 8.44 6.36 5.76
C ASN A 88 7.18 6.25 6.64
N TYR A 89 6.39 5.16 6.46
CA TYR A 89 5.15 4.85 7.17
C TYR A 89 4.02 5.87 7.00
N ALA A 90 4.29 7.11 6.60
CA ALA A 90 3.36 8.24 6.49
C ALA A 90 2.45 8.37 7.74
N LEU A 91 3.07 8.36 8.90
CA LEU A 91 2.44 8.59 10.20
C LEU A 91 2.78 9.99 10.70
N VAL A 92 1.82 10.63 11.39
CA VAL A 92 2.06 11.92 12.04
C VAL A 92 2.74 11.65 13.38
N GLU A 93 4.03 11.92 13.46
CA GLU A 93 4.91 11.54 14.58
C GLU A 93 4.44 12.09 15.93
N GLN A 94 3.98 13.36 15.96
CA GLN A 94 3.51 14.03 17.16
C GLN A 94 2.14 13.53 17.68
N TRP A 95 1.47 12.68 16.89
CA TRP A 95 0.17 12.16 17.25
C TRP A 95 0.29 10.77 17.89
N THR A 96 -0.72 10.43 18.68
CA THR A 96 -0.86 9.07 19.20
C THR A 96 -1.22 8.09 18.09
N VAL A 97 -0.97 6.79 18.35
CA VAL A 97 -1.38 5.70 17.47
C VAL A 97 -2.88 5.79 17.16
N ASN A 98 -3.73 5.95 18.19
CA ASN A 98 -5.18 6.11 18.01
C ASN A 98 -5.52 7.26 17.07
N ARG A 99 -4.87 8.42 17.24
CA ARG A 99 -5.17 9.60 16.42
C ARG A 99 -4.81 9.38 14.94
N ASN A 100 -3.69 8.71 14.66
CA ASN A 100 -3.30 8.33 13.30
C ASN A 100 -4.32 7.36 12.67
N LEU A 101 -4.78 6.36 13.43
CA LEU A 101 -5.77 5.40 12.95
C LEU A 101 -7.17 6.01 12.78
N ILE A 102 -7.60 6.89 13.68
CA ILE A 102 -8.86 7.64 13.56
C ILE A 102 -8.88 8.47 12.27
N LEU A 103 -7.75 9.10 11.89
CA LEU A 103 -7.66 9.86 10.65
C LEU A 103 -8.02 9.00 9.43
N ALA A 104 -7.50 7.77 9.38
CA ALA A 104 -7.79 6.84 8.29
C ALA A 104 -9.28 6.42 8.24
N LEU A 105 -9.92 6.21 9.40
CA LEU A 105 -11.35 5.89 9.47
C LEU A 105 -12.24 7.06 9.07
N ARG A 106 -11.89 8.28 9.50
CA ARG A 106 -12.62 9.49 9.11
C ARG A 106 -12.58 9.73 7.60
N SER A 107 -11.47 9.43 6.96
CA SER A 107 -11.33 9.59 5.51
C SER A 107 -12.34 8.76 4.72
N VAL A 108 -12.79 7.63 5.25
CA VAL A 108 -13.78 6.73 4.63
C VAL A 108 -15.19 6.85 5.23
N GLY A 109 -15.41 7.81 6.15
CA GLY A 109 -16.73 8.11 6.68
C GLY A 109 -17.24 7.13 7.75
N ILE A 110 -16.36 6.38 8.41
CA ILE A 110 -16.77 5.46 9.48
C ILE A 110 -17.12 6.25 10.76
N PRO A 111 -18.29 5.99 11.38
CA PRO A 111 -18.71 6.67 12.59
C PRO A 111 -17.74 6.46 13.76
N SER A 112 -17.61 7.46 14.63
CA SER A 112 -16.72 7.42 15.79
C SER A 112 -17.05 6.28 16.76
N ALA A 113 -18.32 5.91 16.89
CA ALA A 113 -18.78 4.81 17.75
C ALA A 113 -18.12 3.46 17.37
N ASP A 114 -17.95 3.18 16.08
CA ASP A 114 -17.32 1.95 15.59
C ASP A 114 -15.78 2.03 15.57
N SER A 115 -15.23 3.22 15.52
CA SER A 115 -13.79 3.45 15.38
C SER A 115 -12.98 2.77 16.48
N SER A 116 -13.41 2.89 17.75
CA SER A 116 -12.67 2.31 18.89
C SER A 116 -12.59 0.78 18.83
N ARG A 117 -13.64 0.12 18.36
CA ARG A 117 -13.68 -1.34 18.20
C ARG A 117 -12.75 -1.79 17.08
N LEU A 118 -12.80 -1.12 15.93
CA LEU A 118 -11.95 -1.42 14.76
C LEU A 118 -10.47 -1.21 15.08
N ILE A 119 -10.13 -0.10 15.74
CA ILE A 119 -8.75 0.19 16.14
C ILE A 119 -8.21 -0.86 17.11
N ARG A 120 -8.95 -1.21 18.16
CA ARG A 120 -8.52 -2.26 19.09
C ARG A 120 -8.30 -3.60 18.40
N ARG A 121 -9.18 -3.99 17.46
CA ARG A 121 -9.02 -5.22 16.67
C ARG A 121 -7.75 -5.17 15.82
N ALA A 122 -7.52 -4.08 15.11
CA ALA A 122 -6.35 -3.92 14.26
C ALA A 122 -5.05 -3.91 15.06
N LEU A 123 -5.00 -3.17 16.17
CA LEU A 123 -3.81 -3.15 17.04
C LEU A 123 -3.49 -4.52 17.64
N ARG A 124 -4.51 -5.31 17.99
CA ARG A 124 -4.31 -6.69 18.43
C ARG A 124 -3.72 -7.56 17.32
N ALA A 125 -4.22 -7.43 16.08
CA ALA A 125 -3.75 -8.22 14.94
C ALA A 125 -2.27 -7.98 14.61
N VAL A 126 -1.73 -6.81 14.95
CA VAL A 126 -0.31 -6.45 14.73
C VAL A 126 0.53 -6.46 16.02
N ASN A 127 0.07 -7.14 17.09
CA ASN A 127 0.77 -7.24 18.38
C ASN A 127 1.09 -5.89 19.05
N LEU A 128 0.20 -4.89 18.91
CA LEU A 128 0.31 -3.56 19.53
C LEU A 128 -0.84 -3.27 20.51
N THR A 129 -1.34 -4.31 21.20
CA THR A 129 -2.38 -4.14 22.22
C THR A 129 -1.90 -3.17 23.30
N GLY A 130 -2.70 -2.15 23.63
CA GLY A 130 -2.34 -1.13 24.64
C GLY A 130 -1.55 0.07 24.12
N TYR A 131 -1.10 0.07 22.87
CA TYR A 131 -0.28 1.14 22.29
C TYR A 131 -1.08 2.38 21.85
N GLY A 132 -2.40 2.32 21.87
CA GLY A 132 -3.27 3.36 21.29
C GLY A 132 -2.95 4.80 21.73
N ASN A 133 -2.55 5.01 22.99
CA ASN A 133 -2.25 6.34 23.52
C ASN A 133 -0.76 6.74 23.44
N ARG A 134 0.11 5.85 22.92
CA ARG A 134 1.53 6.19 22.73
C ARG A 134 1.70 7.12 21.54
N PRO A 135 2.50 8.19 21.66
CA PRO A 135 2.93 9.01 20.52
C PRO A 135 3.78 8.19 19.56
N ILE A 136 3.64 8.42 18.25
CA ILE A 136 4.38 7.67 17.22
C ILE A 136 5.90 7.79 17.39
N TYR A 137 6.42 8.96 17.73
CA TYR A 137 7.86 9.17 17.91
C TYR A 137 8.48 8.33 19.03
N THR A 138 7.67 7.74 19.94
CA THR A 138 8.15 6.84 21.00
C THR A 138 8.24 5.37 20.56
N LEU A 139 7.80 5.05 19.35
CA LEU A 139 7.78 3.72 18.80
C LEU A 139 9.05 3.44 18.00
N SER A 140 9.53 2.20 18.08
CA SER A 140 10.57 1.71 17.17
C SER A 140 10.09 1.70 15.71
N GLY A 141 11.01 1.67 14.73
CA GLY A 141 10.65 1.60 13.32
C GLY A 141 9.74 0.41 12.99
N GLY A 142 10.01 -0.76 13.57
CA GLY A 142 9.15 -1.94 13.40
C GLY A 142 7.76 -1.76 14.03
N GLU A 143 7.65 -1.07 15.17
CA GLU A 143 6.34 -0.75 15.77
C GLU A 143 5.57 0.26 14.91
N GLN A 144 6.23 1.28 14.36
CA GLN A 144 5.62 2.23 13.43
C GLN A 144 5.12 1.53 12.16
N GLN A 145 5.89 0.59 11.63
CA GLN A 145 5.50 -0.21 10.48
C GLN A 145 4.25 -1.05 10.77
N ARG A 146 4.18 -1.66 11.97
CA ARG A 146 2.97 -2.37 12.40
C ARG A 146 1.76 -1.44 12.56
N VAL A 147 1.95 -0.19 12.98
CA VAL A 147 0.86 0.82 12.96
C VAL A 147 0.42 1.11 11.52
N ALA A 148 1.33 1.17 10.55
CA ALA A 148 0.98 1.34 9.14
C ALA A 148 0.14 0.16 8.60
N ILE A 149 0.47 -1.08 8.97
CA ILE A 149 -0.39 -2.25 8.66
C ILE A 149 -1.75 -2.14 9.36
N ALA A 150 -1.79 -1.77 10.65
CA ALA A 150 -3.05 -1.58 11.36
C ALA A 150 -3.95 -0.55 10.64
N ARG A 151 -3.35 0.50 10.05
CA ARG A 151 -4.06 1.50 9.23
C ARG A 151 -4.71 0.91 7.97
N LEU A 152 -4.12 -0.12 7.37
CA LEU A 152 -4.76 -0.86 6.27
C LEU A 152 -5.89 -1.76 6.80
N LEU A 153 -5.64 -2.52 7.86
CA LEU A 153 -6.58 -3.49 8.44
C LEU A 153 -7.89 -2.86 8.92
N ILE A 154 -7.88 -1.60 9.34
CA ILE A 154 -9.12 -0.90 9.74
C ILE A 154 -10.01 -0.52 8.54
N ARG A 155 -9.46 -0.54 7.30
CA ARG A 155 -10.17 -0.18 6.08
C ARG A 155 -10.66 -1.45 5.37
N GLN A 156 -11.91 -1.81 5.58
CA GLN A 156 -12.49 -3.07 5.09
C GLN A 156 -12.78 -3.12 3.57
N SER A 157 -12.71 -1.98 2.88
CA SER A 157 -13.08 -1.86 1.45
C SER A 157 -11.89 -1.77 0.50
N LEU A 158 -10.68 -2.04 0.96
CA LEU A 158 -9.48 -1.97 0.12
C LEU A 158 -9.51 -3.05 -0.96
N ARG A 159 -9.30 -2.64 -2.20
CA ARG A 159 -9.22 -3.52 -3.37
C ARG A 159 -7.86 -3.44 -4.08
N VAL A 160 -7.07 -2.43 -3.79
CA VAL A 160 -5.68 -2.29 -4.24
C VAL A 160 -4.83 -1.86 -3.05
N ILE A 161 -3.75 -2.58 -2.79
CA ILE A 161 -2.77 -2.26 -1.75
C ILE A 161 -1.42 -2.09 -2.43
N LEU A 162 -0.80 -0.95 -2.19
CA LEU A 162 0.51 -0.58 -2.71
C LEU A 162 1.46 -0.40 -1.53
N ALA A 163 2.49 -1.23 -1.45
CA ALA A 163 3.40 -1.25 -0.33
C ALA A 163 4.86 -1.07 -0.79
N ASP A 164 5.47 0.02 -0.37
CA ASP A 164 6.86 0.33 -0.69
C ASP A 164 7.78 -0.17 0.42
N GLU A 165 8.60 -1.19 0.10
CA GLU A 165 9.52 -1.85 1.03
C GLU A 165 8.87 -2.26 2.37
N PRO A 166 7.76 -3.02 2.37
CA PRO A 166 6.94 -3.23 3.56
C PRO A 166 7.62 -4.01 4.68
N THR A 167 8.83 -4.52 4.46
CA THR A 167 9.54 -5.38 5.41
C THR A 167 11.01 -4.98 5.66
N ALA A 168 11.46 -3.86 5.09
CA ALA A 168 12.89 -3.49 5.08
C ALA A 168 13.52 -3.32 6.48
N ALA A 169 12.75 -2.86 7.47
CA ALA A 169 13.24 -2.58 8.83
C ALA A 169 12.79 -3.62 9.88
N LEU A 170 12.37 -4.81 9.44
CA LEU A 170 11.78 -5.83 10.32
C LEU A 170 12.70 -7.04 10.53
N ASP A 171 12.66 -7.57 11.75
CA ASP A 171 13.13 -8.92 12.06
C ASP A 171 12.26 -9.98 11.34
N ALA A 172 12.69 -11.24 11.37
CA ALA A 172 12.05 -12.34 10.64
C ALA A 172 10.57 -12.54 11.04
N ASP A 173 10.26 -12.47 12.33
CA ASP A 173 8.91 -12.74 12.84
C ASP A 173 7.94 -11.62 12.43
N ASN A 174 8.37 -10.36 12.56
CA ASN A 174 7.58 -9.21 12.15
C ASN A 174 7.42 -9.14 10.62
N ARG A 175 8.47 -9.51 9.85
CA ARG A 175 8.40 -9.66 8.39
C ARG A 175 7.35 -10.68 8.00
N ALA A 176 7.39 -11.88 8.58
CA ALA A 176 6.42 -12.93 8.32
C ALA A 176 4.99 -12.50 8.64
N MET A 177 4.79 -11.76 9.74
CA MET A 177 3.48 -11.21 10.10
C MET A 177 2.96 -10.21 9.06
N VAL A 178 3.80 -9.25 8.64
CA VAL A 178 3.43 -8.25 7.63
C VAL A 178 3.05 -8.92 6.31
N MET A 179 3.89 -9.84 5.83
CA MET A 179 3.64 -10.54 4.56
C MET A 179 2.39 -11.42 4.63
N ARG A 180 2.10 -12.04 5.78
CA ARG A 180 0.84 -12.77 6.01
C ARG A 180 -0.37 -11.85 5.87
N HIS A 181 -0.37 -10.66 6.48
CA HIS A 181 -1.47 -9.71 6.32
C HIS A 181 -1.64 -9.23 4.88
N LEU A 182 -0.53 -9.01 4.15
CA LEU A 182 -0.61 -8.68 2.73
C LEU A 182 -1.19 -9.85 1.92
N ARG A 183 -0.81 -11.09 2.24
CA ARG A 183 -1.40 -12.29 1.63
C ARG A 183 -2.90 -12.41 1.95
N ASP A 184 -3.29 -12.20 3.22
CA ASP A 184 -4.69 -12.21 3.64
C ASP A 184 -5.53 -11.21 2.82
N PHE A 185 -5.00 -10.02 2.51
CA PHE A 185 -5.69 -9.07 1.63
C PHE A 185 -5.86 -9.61 0.22
N ALA A 186 -4.82 -10.22 -0.36
CA ALA A 186 -4.90 -10.80 -1.70
C ALA A 186 -5.89 -11.97 -1.72
N ASP A 187 -5.84 -12.88 -0.76
CA ASP A 187 -6.75 -14.03 -0.64
C ASP A 187 -8.22 -13.59 -0.48
N ASN A 188 -8.45 -12.38 0.06
CA ASN A 188 -9.77 -11.75 0.11
C ASN A 188 -10.10 -10.92 -1.13
N GLY A 189 -9.35 -11.08 -2.22
CA GLY A 189 -9.63 -10.51 -3.54
C GLY A 189 -9.08 -9.10 -3.77
N ALA A 190 -8.22 -8.56 -2.91
CA ALA A 190 -7.49 -7.35 -3.22
C ALA A 190 -6.32 -7.63 -4.17
N ILE A 191 -5.93 -6.64 -4.97
CA ILE A 191 -4.64 -6.62 -5.68
C ILE A 191 -3.61 -6.08 -4.70
N VAL A 192 -2.53 -6.81 -4.46
CA VAL A 192 -1.42 -6.38 -3.61
C VAL A 192 -0.16 -6.24 -4.48
N ILE A 193 0.41 -5.05 -4.54
CA ILE A 193 1.66 -4.79 -5.26
C ILE A 193 2.65 -4.21 -4.25
N TYR A 194 3.82 -4.82 -4.14
CA TYR A 194 4.85 -4.35 -3.22
C TYR A 194 6.23 -4.33 -3.85
N THR A 195 7.07 -3.39 -3.41
CA THR A 195 8.49 -3.36 -3.78
C THR A 195 9.30 -4.15 -2.76
N THR A 196 10.35 -4.79 -3.21
CA THR A 196 11.36 -5.39 -2.33
C THR A 196 12.69 -5.58 -3.06
N HIS A 197 13.78 -5.50 -2.31
CA HIS A 197 15.12 -5.93 -2.74
C HIS A 197 15.54 -7.27 -2.11
N ASN A 198 14.68 -7.87 -1.26
CA ASN A 198 14.94 -9.14 -0.60
C ASN A 198 14.31 -10.29 -1.39
N GLU A 199 15.11 -11.24 -1.82
CA GLU A 199 14.68 -12.38 -2.65
C GLU A 199 13.68 -13.29 -1.93
N GLU A 200 13.88 -13.55 -0.63
CA GLU A 200 12.93 -14.36 0.16
C GLU A 200 11.54 -13.70 0.22
N THR A 201 11.51 -12.37 0.36
CA THR A 201 10.25 -11.61 0.35
C THR A 201 9.62 -11.62 -1.04
N ALA A 202 10.43 -11.49 -2.10
CA ALA A 202 9.94 -11.54 -3.48
C ALA A 202 9.33 -12.91 -3.82
N ALA A 203 9.92 -14.00 -3.32
CA ALA A 203 9.43 -15.36 -3.53
C ALA A 203 8.06 -15.66 -2.91
N LEU A 204 7.54 -14.79 -2.03
CA LEU A 204 6.19 -14.90 -1.47
C LEU A 204 5.09 -14.38 -2.42
N ALA A 205 5.47 -13.71 -3.52
CA ALA A 205 4.53 -13.20 -4.51
C ALA A 205 4.07 -14.30 -5.47
N ASP A 206 2.87 -14.15 -6.02
CA ASP A 206 2.37 -15.00 -7.10
C ASP A 206 3.11 -14.71 -8.41
N ARG A 207 3.62 -13.48 -8.55
CA ARG A 207 4.36 -13.01 -9.73
C ARG A 207 5.39 -11.94 -9.35
N ILE A 208 6.54 -11.99 -10.01
CA ILE A 208 7.61 -11.00 -9.88
C ILE A 208 7.70 -10.20 -11.18
N ILE A 209 7.79 -8.88 -11.07
CA ILE A 209 8.06 -7.95 -12.16
C ILE A 209 9.40 -7.29 -11.87
N ALA A 210 10.40 -7.54 -12.70
CA ALA A 210 11.71 -6.88 -12.64
C ALA A 210 11.69 -5.62 -13.51
N LEU A 211 12.19 -4.50 -12.97
CA LEU A 211 12.32 -3.19 -13.63
C LEU A 211 13.78 -2.92 -14.00
#